data_8943bca205614dd860ebff95867d9f23
#
_entry.id   8943bca205614dd860ebff95867d9f23
#
_cell.length_a   1.000
_cell.length_b   1.000
_cell.length_c   1.000
_cell.angle_alpha   90.00
_cell.angle_beta   90.00
_cell.angle_gamma   90.00
#
_symmetry.space_group_name_H-M   'P 1'
#
loop_
_entity.id
_entity.type
_entity.pdbx_description
1 polymer ?
#
loop_
_entity_poly.entity_id
_entity_poly.type
_entity_poly.pdbx_seq_one_letter_code
_entity_poly.pdbx_strand_id
1 'polypeptide(L)'
;TFTCYNSVTGTAFIIKGFLEIQQGYNKQIAHYQSIHAKRQAALGIRYPKSSKRVQFLYKKRNRTIIDFLHKATAWIRDYCVRNRIHTVVIGDISRIREENTLGRKNNQPFHAFPYRTIYQMLGYKLALCGISLNMQDESYSSQCAPTSKRVDKGHPAKYKRCKRGLFKDNGTIYNADAVGAYNILRLYLHKTGREAAGFRDLITVSKVTV
;
A
#
# COMPACT_ATOMS: atom_id res chain seq x y z
N THR A 1 1.33 2.10 -4.21
CA THR A 1 0.44 1.09 -4.81
C THR A 1 -0.58 0.64 -3.78
N PHE A 2 -1.84 0.63 -4.14
CA PHE A 2 -2.91 -0.02 -3.36
C PHE A 2 -3.25 -1.31 -4.08
N THR A 3 -3.17 -2.43 -3.39
CA THR A 3 -3.61 -3.71 -3.92
C THR A 3 -4.87 -4.12 -3.20
N CYS A 4 -5.93 -4.36 -3.94
CA CYS A 4 -7.24 -4.71 -3.44
C CYS A 4 -7.66 -6.07 -3.98
N TYR A 5 -8.32 -6.86 -3.15
CA TYR A 5 -8.96 -8.11 -3.51
C TYR A 5 -10.47 -7.99 -3.29
N ASN A 6 -11.25 -8.39 -4.28
CA ASN A 6 -12.70 -8.42 -4.20
C ASN A 6 -13.19 -9.88 -4.04
N SER A 7 -13.80 -10.20 -2.89
CA SER A 7 -14.30 -11.54 -2.59
C SER A 7 -15.53 -11.94 -3.40
N VAL A 8 -16.30 -10.98 -3.91
CA VAL A 8 -17.49 -11.25 -4.73
C VAL A 8 -17.09 -11.77 -6.11
N THR A 9 -16.10 -11.12 -6.73
CA THR A 9 -15.60 -11.51 -8.06
C THR A 9 -14.47 -12.54 -8.00
N GLY A 10 -13.81 -12.67 -6.85
CA GLY A 10 -12.63 -13.52 -6.66
C GLY A 10 -11.38 -12.98 -7.34
N THR A 11 -11.33 -11.69 -7.67
CA THR A 11 -10.26 -11.06 -8.45
C THR A 11 -9.57 -9.93 -7.69
N ALA A 12 -8.36 -9.58 -8.13
CA ALA A 12 -7.59 -8.49 -7.55
C ALA A 12 -7.33 -7.35 -8.55
N PHE A 13 -7.15 -6.13 -8.03
CA PHE A 13 -6.73 -4.97 -8.81
C PHE A 13 -5.70 -4.12 -8.06
N ILE A 14 -4.91 -3.36 -8.80
CA ILE A 14 -3.84 -2.49 -8.27
C ILE A 14 -4.06 -1.06 -8.77
N ILE A 15 -4.13 -0.11 -7.83
CA ILE A 15 -4.09 1.33 -8.11
C ILE A 15 -2.64 1.78 -8.00
N LYS A 16 -2.06 2.26 -9.12
CA LYS A 16 -0.69 2.77 -9.21
C LYS A 16 -0.67 4.30 -9.20
N GLY A 17 0.51 4.87 -9.01
CA GLY A 17 0.75 6.31 -9.10
C GLY A 17 1.48 6.89 -7.89
N PHE A 18 1.18 6.44 -6.67
CA PHE A 18 1.80 6.99 -5.46
C PHE A 18 3.34 6.93 -5.47
N LEU A 19 3.90 5.78 -5.82
CA LEU A 19 5.35 5.58 -5.80
C LEU A 19 6.04 6.40 -6.88
N GLU A 20 5.45 6.46 -8.05
CA GLU A 20 5.93 7.21 -9.22
C GLU A 20 5.97 8.72 -8.90
N ILE A 21 4.89 9.25 -8.31
CA ILE A 21 4.82 10.65 -7.84
C ILE A 21 5.93 10.91 -6.83
N GLN A 22 6.03 10.07 -5.80
CA GLN A 22 7.01 10.24 -4.72
C GLN A 22 8.44 10.21 -5.24
N GLN A 23 8.79 9.21 -6.08
CA GLN A 23 10.12 9.06 -6.64
C GLN A 23 10.48 10.21 -7.58
N GLY A 24 9.55 10.65 -8.42
CA GLY A 24 9.74 11.78 -9.34
C GLY A 24 10.09 13.06 -8.58
N TYR A 25 9.34 13.41 -7.54
CA TYR A 25 9.65 14.58 -6.73
C TYR A 25 10.92 14.41 -5.89
N ASN A 26 11.19 13.23 -5.33
CA ASN A 26 12.39 12.98 -4.55
C ASN A 26 13.67 13.16 -5.38
N LYS A 27 13.68 12.74 -6.66
CA LYS A 27 14.80 12.99 -7.58
C LYS A 27 15.02 14.49 -7.80
N GLN A 28 13.95 15.25 -8.06
CA GLN A 28 14.05 16.70 -8.24
C GLN A 28 14.53 17.41 -6.96
N ILE A 29 13.98 17.03 -5.81
CA ILE A 29 14.37 17.58 -4.51
C ILE A 29 15.86 17.34 -4.25
N ALA A 30 16.33 16.09 -4.41
CA ALA A 30 17.74 15.74 -4.22
C ALA A 30 18.67 16.53 -5.14
N HIS A 31 18.31 16.71 -6.42
CA HIS A 31 19.06 17.51 -7.37
C HIS A 31 19.20 18.96 -6.90
N TYR A 32 18.10 19.64 -6.56
CA TYR A 32 18.16 21.03 -6.11
C TYR A 32 18.80 21.21 -4.74
N GLN A 33 18.67 20.22 -3.85
CA GLN A 33 19.41 20.22 -2.58
C GLN A 33 20.92 20.14 -2.80
N SER A 34 21.39 19.28 -3.72
CA SER A 34 22.82 19.18 -4.06
C SER A 34 23.37 20.48 -4.63
N ILE A 35 22.66 21.11 -5.58
CA ILE A 35 23.07 22.42 -6.13
C ILE A 35 23.14 23.47 -5.02
N HIS A 36 22.12 23.54 -4.17
CA HIS A 36 22.07 24.49 -3.08
C HIS A 36 23.20 24.27 -2.09
N ALA A 37 23.47 23.03 -1.69
CA ALA A 37 24.55 22.68 -0.77
C ALA A 37 25.93 23.10 -1.32
N LYS A 38 26.21 22.85 -2.60
CA LYS A 38 27.46 23.29 -3.25
C LYS A 38 27.62 24.79 -3.24
N ARG A 39 26.56 25.57 -3.54
CA ARG A 39 26.60 27.04 -3.51
C ARG A 39 26.85 27.57 -2.10
N GLN A 40 26.20 27.00 -1.09
CA GLN A 40 26.37 27.43 0.30
C GLN A 40 27.75 27.06 0.82
N ALA A 41 28.30 25.90 0.45
CA ALA A 41 29.68 25.53 0.79
C ALA A 41 30.73 26.52 0.19
N ALA A 42 30.53 26.91 -1.07
CA ALA A 42 31.38 27.92 -1.72
C ALA A 42 31.35 29.31 -1.03
N LEU A 43 30.24 29.61 -0.34
CA LEU A 43 30.08 30.84 0.46
C LEU A 43 30.52 30.68 1.93
N GLY A 44 31.12 29.54 2.31
CA GLY A 44 31.56 29.25 3.68
C GLY A 44 30.43 29.03 4.68
N ILE A 45 29.18 28.85 4.23
CA ILE A 45 28.02 28.69 5.12
C ILE A 45 27.96 27.27 5.64
N ARG A 46 28.26 27.07 6.92
CA ARG A 46 28.35 25.76 7.58
C ARG A 46 26.98 25.08 7.77
N TYR A 47 25.90 25.83 8.03
CA TYR A 47 24.55 25.34 8.31
C TYR A 47 23.52 26.00 7.37
N PRO A 48 23.40 25.56 6.12
CA PRO A 48 22.53 26.21 5.16
C PRO A 48 21.04 25.92 5.45
N LYS A 49 20.22 26.96 5.39
CA LYS A 49 18.76 26.80 5.40
C LYS A 49 18.31 26.22 4.06
N SER A 50 17.19 25.49 4.06
CA SER A 50 16.59 24.94 2.83
C SER A 50 16.22 26.07 1.86
N SER A 51 16.56 25.91 0.58
CA SER A 51 16.23 26.92 -0.45
C SER A 51 14.73 27.01 -0.69
N LYS A 52 14.24 28.19 -1.11
CA LYS A 52 12.83 28.41 -1.49
C LYS A 52 12.35 27.40 -2.56
N ARG A 53 13.23 27.06 -3.51
CA ARG A 53 12.93 26.07 -4.56
C ARG A 53 12.67 24.68 -3.97
N VAL A 54 13.52 24.23 -3.06
CA VAL A 54 13.36 22.93 -2.37
C VAL A 54 12.08 22.90 -1.55
N GLN A 55 11.81 23.98 -0.79
CA GLN A 55 10.56 24.08 -0.01
C GLN A 55 9.31 24.04 -0.91
N PHE A 56 9.35 24.74 -2.05
CA PHE A 56 8.27 24.69 -3.04
C PHE A 56 8.04 23.27 -3.57
N LEU A 57 9.10 22.53 -3.90
CA LEU A 57 8.99 21.14 -4.38
C LEU A 57 8.40 20.21 -3.32
N TYR A 58 8.75 20.37 -2.05
CA TYR A 58 8.12 19.62 -0.96
C TYR A 58 6.62 19.91 -0.86
N LYS A 59 6.22 21.18 -0.90
CA LYS A 59 4.80 21.58 -0.89
C LYS A 59 4.05 21.01 -2.09
N LYS A 60 4.63 21.13 -3.29
CA LYS A 60 4.02 20.61 -4.52
C LYS A 60 3.86 19.09 -4.46
N ARG A 61 4.92 18.35 -4.04
CA ARG A 61 4.83 16.90 -3.84
C ARG A 61 3.68 16.51 -2.92
N ASN A 62 3.57 17.17 -1.76
CA ASN A 62 2.53 16.85 -0.78
C ASN A 62 1.13 17.10 -1.36
N ARG A 63 0.92 18.20 -2.06
CA ARG A 63 -0.36 18.49 -2.74
C ARG A 63 -0.70 17.43 -3.79
N THR A 64 0.26 17.05 -4.64
CA THR A 64 0.06 16.02 -5.66
C THR A 64 -0.25 14.66 -5.03
N ILE A 65 0.40 14.31 -3.91
CA ILE A 65 0.10 13.07 -3.17
C ILE A 65 -1.33 13.12 -2.61
N ILE A 66 -1.75 14.21 -1.99
CA ILE A 66 -3.09 14.36 -1.43
C ILE A 66 -4.17 14.25 -2.53
N ASP A 67 -3.97 14.92 -3.66
CA ASP A 67 -4.88 14.82 -4.83
C ASP A 67 -4.99 13.37 -5.32
N PHE A 68 -3.86 12.68 -5.48
CA PHE A 68 -3.86 11.27 -5.84
C PHE A 68 -4.62 10.41 -4.83
N LEU A 69 -4.44 10.64 -3.52
CA LEU A 69 -5.14 9.89 -2.48
C LEU A 69 -6.65 10.14 -2.51
N HIS A 70 -7.07 11.39 -2.76
CA HIS A 70 -8.49 11.70 -2.92
C HIS A 70 -9.10 10.95 -4.10
N LYS A 71 -8.41 10.90 -5.25
CA LYS A 71 -8.86 10.18 -6.45
C LYS A 71 -8.89 8.66 -6.20
N ALA A 72 -7.83 8.10 -5.64
CA ALA A 72 -7.74 6.67 -5.36
C ALA A 72 -8.83 6.19 -4.38
N THR A 73 -9.03 6.93 -3.28
CA THR A 73 -10.05 6.59 -2.30
C THR A 73 -11.49 6.81 -2.81
N ALA A 74 -11.71 7.80 -3.68
CA ALA A 74 -12.99 7.98 -4.34
C ALA A 74 -13.27 6.83 -5.31
N TRP A 75 -12.28 6.42 -6.10
CA TRP A 75 -12.40 5.29 -7.00
C TRP A 75 -12.74 4.00 -6.25
N ILE A 76 -12.08 3.73 -5.10
CA ILE A 76 -12.38 2.56 -4.24
C ILE A 76 -13.84 2.61 -3.76
N ARG A 77 -14.31 3.77 -3.26
CA ARG A 77 -15.71 3.96 -2.86
C ARG A 77 -16.67 3.63 -4.00
N ASP A 78 -16.44 4.21 -5.18
CA ASP A 78 -17.32 4.03 -6.34
C ASP A 78 -17.31 2.59 -6.84
N TYR A 79 -16.15 1.93 -6.77
CA TYR A 79 -16.01 0.51 -7.05
C TYR A 79 -16.84 -0.33 -6.06
N CYS A 80 -16.77 -0.03 -4.77
CA CYS A 80 -17.55 -0.74 -3.75
C CYS A 80 -19.06 -0.57 -3.96
N VAL A 81 -19.53 0.66 -4.24
CA VAL A 81 -20.95 0.93 -4.52
C VAL A 81 -21.42 0.14 -5.74
N ARG A 82 -20.70 0.22 -6.86
CA ARG A 82 -21.06 -0.51 -8.09
C ARG A 82 -21.13 -2.02 -7.92
N ASN A 83 -20.25 -2.58 -7.08
CA ASN A 83 -20.19 -4.02 -6.84
C ASN A 83 -20.97 -4.46 -5.58
N ARG A 84 -21.78 -3.57 -4.97
CA ARG A 84 -22.61 -3.85 -3.78
C ARG A 84 -21.77 -4.42 -2.62
N ILE A 85 -20.57 -3.87 -2.40
CA ILE A 85 -19.66 -4.26 -1.33
C ILE A 85 -20.05 -3.46 -0.08
N HIS A 86 -20.36 -4.13 1.01
CA HIS A 86 -20.79 -3.50 2.27
C HIS A 86 -19.66 -3.39 3.31
N THR A 87 -18.55 -4.09 3.09
CA THR A 87 -17.43 -4.11 4.05
C THR A 87 -16.11 -4.03 3.31
N VAL A 88 -15.26 -3.10 3.72
CA VAL A 88 -13.87 -2.99 3.27
C VAL A 88 -12.96 -3.33 4.45
N VAL A 89 -11.98 -4.19 4.21
CA VAL A 89 -10.97 -4.56 5.21
C VAL A 89 -9.63 -4.01 4.76
N ILE A 90 -8.95 -3.27 5.64
CA ILE A 90 -7.62 -2.72 5.38
C ILE A 90 -6.61 -3.30 6.37
N GLY A 91 -5.43 -3.67 5.89
CA GLY A 91 -4.34 -4.14 6.75
C GLY A 91 -3.82 -3.04 7.66
N ASP A 92 -3.59 -3.35 8.93
CA ASP A 92 -2.98 -2.43 9.89
C ASP A 92 -1.45 -2.54 9.85
N ILE A 93 -0.81 -1.54 9.29
CA ILE A 93 0.65 -1.44 9.21
C ILE A 93 1.27 -0.63 10.36
N SER A 94 0.50 -0.21 11.37
CA SER A 94 1.00 0.63 12.47
C SER A 94 2.14 -0.07 13.22
N ARG A 95 1.98 -1.36 13.54
CA ARG A 95 2.99 -2.16 14.24
C ARG A 95 4.28 -2.37 13.44
N ILE A 96 4.19 -2.48 12.11
CA ILE A 96 5.37 -2.65 11.24
C ILE A 96 6.32 -1.45 11.35
N ARG A 97 5.80 -0.26 11.70
CA ARG A 97 6.61 0.95 11.88
C ARG A 97 7.43 0.95 13.17
N GLU A 98 6.97 0.28 14.21
CA GLU A 98 7.62 0.24 15.52
C GLU A 98 8.74 -0.79 15.57
N GLU A 99 8.62 -1.91 14.86
CA GLU A 99 9.55 -3.04 14.89
C GLU A 99 10.52 -3.10 13.71
N ASN A 100 10.60 -2.07 12.87
CA ASN A 100 11.22 -2.19 11.55
C ASN A 100 12.75 -2.00 11.58
N THR A 101 13.49 -3.11 11.50
CA THR A 101 14.96 -3.18 11.38
C THR A 101 15.46 -3.30 9.92
N LEU A 102 14.62 -2.99 8.93
CA LEU A 102 14.86 -3.25 7.48
C LEU A 102 15.96 -2.37 6.84
N GLY A 103 16.68 -1.55 7.64
CA GLY A 103 17.74 -0.67 7.14
C GLY A 103 17.22 0.62 6.46
N ARG A 104 18.11 1.65 6.40
CA ARG A 104 17.77 3.03 6.03
C ARG A 104 17.12 3.18 4.64
N LYS A 105 17.54 2.40 3.64
CA LYS A 105 17.00 2.49 2.27
C LYS A 105 15.57 1.93 2.14
N ASN A 106 15.23 0.91 2.90
CA ASN A 106 13.91 0.28 2.83
C ASN A 106 12.90 0.95 3.76
N ASN A 107 13.34 1.56 4.86
CA ASN A 107 12.47 2.24 5.81
C ASN A 107 11.90 3.56 5.27
N GLN A 108 12.64 4.28 4.43
CA GLN A 108 12.20 5.57 3.90
C GLN A 108 10.86 5.54 3.14
N PRO A 109 10.57 4.56 2.25
CA PRO A 109 9.26 4.45 1.59
C PRO A 109 8.12 4.12 2.55
N PHE A 110 8.37 3.30 3.57
CA PHE A 110 7.35 2.92 4.56
C PHE A 110 6.96 4.09 5.46
N HIS A 111 7.95 4.85 5.97
CA HIS A 111 7.68 6.03 6.80
C HIS A 111 7.00 7.17 6.03
N ALA A 112 7.25 7.26 4.72
CA ALA A 112 6.66 8.30 3.88
C ALA A 112 5.26 7.95 3.35
N PHE A 113 4.76 6.71 3.58
CA PHE A 113 3.44 6.31 3.13
C PHE A 113 2.36 6.88 4.07
N PRO A 114 1.42 7.70 3.59
CA PRO A 114 0.48 8.44 4.43
C PRO A 114 -0.71 7.57 4.84
N TYR A 115 -0.45 6.47 5.52
CA TYR A 115 -1.44 5.46 5.90
C TYR A 115 -2.62 6.04 6.69
N ARG A 116 -2.32 6.90 7.68
CA ARG A 116 -3.34 7.54 8.51
C ARG A 116 -4.32 8.38 7.68
N THR A 117 -3.78 9.14 6.72
CA THR A 117 -4.58 9.95 5.79
C THR A 117 -5.47 9.08 4.90
N ILE A 118 -4.93 7.96 4.40
CA ILE A 118 -5.68 7.01 3.57
C ILE A 118 -6.83 6.41 4.38
N TYR A 119 -6.55 5.95 5.61
CA TYR A 119 -7.55 5.38 6.48
C TYR A 119 -8.68 6.38 6.77
N GLN A 120 -8.33 7.64 7.09
CA GLN A 120 -9.30 8.71 7.32
C GLN A 120 -10.14 8.99 6.06
N MET A 121 -9.49 9.12 4.89
CA MET A 121 -10.19 9.40 3.62
C MET A 121 -11.12 8.26 3.21
N LEU A 122 -10.71 7.00 3.37
CA LEU A 122 -11.58 5.85 3.14
C LEU A 122 -12.72 5.82 4.15
N GLY A 123 -12.43 6.03 5.43
CA GLY A 123 -13.42 5.97 6.50
C GLY A 123 -14.62 6.86 6.24
N TYR A 124 -14.41 8.17 6.04
CA TYR A 124 -15.54 9.07 5.81
C TYR A 124 -16.24 8.83 4.46
N LYS A 125 -15.48 8.51 3.39
CA LYS A 125 -16.09 8.30 2.06
C LYS A 125 -16.93 7.03 2.00
N LEU A 126 -16.50 5.96 2.65
CA LEU A 126 -17.22 4.70 2.72
C LEU A 126 -18.44 4.83 3.65
N ALA A 127 -18.29 5.50 4.79
CA ALA A 127 -19.38 5.74 5.72
C ALA A 127 -20.54 6.51 5.08
N LEU A 128 -20.28 7.51 4.24
CA LEU A 128 -21.31 8.23 3.48
C LEU A 128 -22.13 7.33 2.55
N CYS A 129 -21.60 6.16 2.19
CA CYS A 129 -22.29 5.17 1.36
C CYS A 129 -22.80 3.95 2.15
N GLY A 130 -22.78 4.01 3.50
CA GLY A 130 -23.19 2.90 4.36
C GLY A 130 -22.24 1.69 4.33
N ILE A 131 -20.98 1.89 3.92
CA ILE A 131 -19.97 0.83 3.80
C ILE A 131 -19.07 0.87 5.03
N SER A 132 -18.92 -0.27 5.71
CA SER A 132 -18.05 -0.40 6.87
C SER A 132 -16.57 -0.52 6.47
N LEU A 133 -15.69 0.21 7.19
CA LEU A 133 -14.24 0.07 7.07
C LEU A 133 -13.68 -0.57 8.34
N ASN A 134 -13.03 -1.73 8.21
CA ASN A 134 -12.45 -2.46 9.32
C ASN A 134 -10.93 -2.58 9.16
N MET A 135 -10.20 -2.42 10.26
CA MET A 135 -8.76 -2.67 10.33
C MET A 135 -8.50 -4.11 10.74
N GLN A 136 -7.54 -4.75 10.09
CA GLN A 136 -7.10 -6.10 10.39
C GLN A 136 -5.57 -6.15 10.51
N ASP A 137 -5.08 -6.73 11.60
CA ASP A 137 -3.66 -7.08 11.71
C ASP A 137 -3.27 -7.96 10.51
N GLU A 138 -2.20 -7.58 9.82
CA GLU A 138 -1.74 -8.26 8.60
C GLU A 138 -0.61 -9.27 8.86
N SER A 139 -0.36 -9.64 10.12
CA SER A 139 0.68 -10.60 10.49
C SER A 139 0.56 -11.88 9.65
N TYR A 140 1.70 -12.31 9.10
CA TYR A 140 1.85 -13.50 8.24
C TYR A 140 1.10 -13.47 6.89
N SER A 141 0.32 -12.42 6.57
CA SER A 141 -0.45 -12.34 5.32
C SER A 141 0.42 -12.46 4.06
N SER A 142 1.65 -11.95 4.10
CA SER A 142 2.62 -12.02 2.98
C SER A 142 3.45 -13.31 2.97
N GLN A 143 3.34 -14.15 4.00
CA GLN A 143 4.15 -15.36 4.17
C GLN A 143 3.37 -16.64 3.88
N CYS A 144 2.04 -16.62 4.01
CA CYS A 144 1.19 -17.77 3.80
C CYS A 144 0.73 -17.87 2.34
N ALA A 145 0.67 -19.11 1.84
CA ALA A 145 0.11 -19.38 0.52
C ALA A 145 -1.40 -19.09 0.48
N PRO A 146 -1.96 -18.72 -0.69
CA PRO A 146 -3.40 -18.56 -0.82
C PRO A 146 -4.17 -19.87 -0.57
N THR A 147 -3.52 -21.02 -0.80
CA THR A 147 -4.06 -22.36 -0.58
C THR A 147 -3.83 -22.91 0.85
N SER A 148 -3.08 -22.20 1.69
CA SER A 148 -2.85 -22.62 3.08
C SER A 148 -4.16 -22.75 3.84
N LYS A 149 -4.27 -23.73 4.74
CA LYS A 149 -5.45 -23.93 5.57
C LYS A 149 -5.75 -22.72 6.45
N ARG A 150 -4.69 -22.09 7.01
CA ARG A 150 -4.77 -20.89 7.87
C ARG A 150 -3.68 -19.88 7.52
N VAL A 151 -3.88 -18.64 7.93
CA VAL A 151 -2.90 -17.57 7.80
C VAL A 151 -2.33 -17.31 9.19
N ASP A 152 -1.25 -18.01 9.54
CA ASP A 152 -0.58 -17.89 10.83
C ASP A 152 0.91 -18.33 10.73
N LYS A 153 1.63 -18.26 11.85
CA LYS A 153 3.04 -18.66 11.94
C LYS A 153 3.27 -20.14 11.65
N GLY A 154 2.28 -21.00 11.93
CA GLY A 154 2.38 -22.45 11.77
C GLY A 154 2.18 -22.92 10.33
N HIS A 155 1.69 -22.06 9.45
CA HIS A 155 1.37 -22.40 8.06
C HIS A 155 2.10 -21.52 7.02
N PRO A 156 3.44 -21.29 7.17
CA PRO A 156 4.17 -20.54 6.16
C PRO A 156 4.16 -21.31 4.84
N ALA A 157 4.19 -20.59 3.72
CA ALA A 157 4.34 -21.23 2.42
C ALA A 157 5.64 -22.03 2.34
N LYS A 158 5.56 -23.25 1.80
CA LYS A 158 6.74 -24.10 1.54
C LYS A 158 7.75 -23.42 0.58
N TYR A 159 7.27 -22.54 -0.28
CA TYR A 159 8.07 -21.85 -1.30
C TYR A 159 8.09 -20.35 -1.03
N LYS A 160 9.31 -19.80 -0.98
CA LYS A 160 9.55 -18.36 -0.82
C LYS A 160 9.20 -17.61 -2.11
N ARG A 161 9.09 -16.28 -2.04
CA ARG A 161 8.98 -15.41 -3.21
C ARG A 161 10.07 -15.73 -4.22
N CYS A 162 9.68 -16.14 -5.42
CA CYS A 162 10.64 -16.49 -6.48
C CYS A 162 11.29 -15.26 -7.11
N LYS A 163 10.54 -14.14 -7.20
CA LYS A 163 10.99 -12.81 -7.63
C LYS A 163 10.17 -11.74 -6.89
N ARG A 164 10.63 -10.48 -6.96
CA ARG A 164 9.87 -9.35 -6.39
C ARG A 164 8.48 -9.28 -7.03
N GLY A 165 7.44 -9.28 -6.19
CA GLY A 165 6.04 -9.22 -6.63
C GLY A 165 5.44 -10.56 -7.08
N LEU A 166 6.20 -11.66 -7.08
CA LEU A 166 5.73 -12.99 -7.47
C LEU A 166 5.84 -13.99 -6.32
N PHE A 167 4.78 -14.77 -6.16
CA PHE A 167 4.64 -15.80 -5.14
C PHE A 167 4.36 -17.15 -5.82
N LYS A 168 5.18 -18.16 -5.57
CA LYS A 168 5.01 -19.51 -6.15
C LYS A 168 4.42 -20.45 -5.11
N ASP A 169 3.34 -21.13 -5.47
CA ASP A 169 2.71 -22.17 -4.65
C ASP A 169 2.14 -23.28 -5.53
N ASN A 170 2.44 -24.52 -5.19
CA ASN A 170 1.97 -25.74 -5.91
C ASN A 170 2.13 -25.64 -7.45
N GLY A 171 3.29 -25.13 -7.90
CA GLY A 171 3.58 -24.96 -9.33
C GLY A 171 3.01 -23.70 -9.96
N THR A 172 2.04 -23.04 -9.33
CA THR A 172 1.39 -21.82 -9.83
C THR A 172 2.11 -20.57 -9.32
N ILE A 173 2.22 -19.56 -10.18
CA ILE A 173 2.83 -18.27 -9.84
C ILE A 173 1.71 -17.24 -9.68
N TYR A 174 1.62 -16.67 -8.48
CA TYR A 174 0.64 -15.64 -8.11
C TYR A 174 1.29 -14.26 -8.00
N ASN A 175 0.48 -13.21 -8.09
CA ASN A 175 0.91 -11.88 -7.69
C ASN A 175 0.99 -11.81 -6.14
N ALA A 176 2.18 -11.51 -5.61
CA ALA A 176 2.43 -11.55 -4.17
C ALA A 176 1.61 -10.52 -3.38
N ASP A 177 1.32 -9.35 -3.96
CA ASP A 177 0.53 -8.30 -3.31
C ASP A 177 -0.95 -8.67 -3.30
N ALA A 178 -1.44 -9.35 -4.36
CA ALA A 178 -2.80 -9.89 -4.40
C ALA A 178 -3.00 -11.02 -3.38
N VAL A 179 -2.02 -11.90 -3.22
CA VAL A 179 -2.03 -12.94 -2.17
C VAL A 179 -2.08 -12.29 -0.78
N GLY A 180 -1.29 -11.24 -0.53
CA GLY A 180 -1.33 -10.50 0.72
C GLY A 180 -2.71 -9.91 1.01
N ALA A 181 -3.32 -9.24 0.03
CA ALA A 181 -4.66 -8.65 0.17
C ALA A 181 -5.74 -9.73 0.43
N TYR A 182 -5.67 -10.86 -0.26
CA TYR A 182 -6.57 -12.00 -0.02
C TYR A 182 -6.38 -12.58 1.39
N ASN A 183 -5.15 -12.74 1.85
CA ASN A 183 -4.87 -13.28 3.18
C ASN A 183 -5.31 -12.33 4.31
N ILE A 184 -5.23 -11.00 4.14
CA ILE A 184 -5.78 -10.03 5.08
C ILE A 184 -7.29 -10.22 5.23
N LEU A 185 -7.99 -10.43 4.12
CA LEU A 185 -9.43 -10.74 4.15
C LEU A 185 -9.71 -12.06 4.88
N ARG A 186 -8.91 -13.11 4.63
CA ARG A 186 -9.05 -14.41 5.33
C ARG A 186 -8.89 -14.28 6.83
N LEU A 187 -7.91 -13.50 7.30
CA LEU A 187 -7.71 -13.20 8.72
C LEU A 187 -8.93 -12.54 9.34
N TYR A 188 -9.49 -11.55 8.66
CA TYR A 188 -10.71 -10.86 9.12
C TYR A 188 -11.92 -11.81 9.19
N LEU A 189 -12.15 -12.58 8.13
CA LEU A 189 -13.27 -13.51 8.07
C LEU A 189 -13.16 -14.61 9.13
N HIS A 190 -11.96 -15.18 9.33
CA HIS A 190 -11.72 -16.16 10.39
C HIS A 190 -12.03 -15.58 11.77
N LYS A 191 -11.63 -14.32 12.05
CA LYS A 191 -11.93 -13.63 13.31
C LYS A 191 -13.43 -13.42 13.53
N THR A 192 -14.21 -13.29 12.45
CA THR A 192 -15.68 -13.11 12.51
C THR A 192 -16.45 -14.42 12.36
N GLY A 193 -15.79 -15.58 12.44
CA GLY A 193 -16.39 -16.90 12.33
C GLY A 193 -16.88 -17.24 10.92
N ARG A 194 -16.33 -16.60 9.89
CA ARG A 194 -16.65 -16.80 8.48
C ARG A 194 -15.45 -17.37 7.72
N GLU A 195 -15.72 -18.05 6.62
CA GLU A 195 -14.67 -18.50 5.70
C GLU A 195 -14.65 -17.63 4.45
N ALA A 196 -13.46 -17.44 3.90
CA ALA A 196 -13.32 -16.78 2.62
C ALA A 196 -13.77 -17.76 1.51
N ALA A 197 -14.62 -17.29 0.61
CA ALA A 197 -14.81 -17.99 -0.66
C ALA A 197 -13.46 -18.14 -1.36
N GLY A 198 -13.25 -19.23 -2.09
CA GLY A 198 -12.03 -19.46 -2.85
C GLY A 198 -11.74 -18.28 -3.79
N PHE A 199 -10.48 -18.04 -4.07
CA PHE A 199 -10.08 -17.06 -5.09
C PHE A 199 -10.24 -17.65 -6.49
N ARG A 200 -10.66 -16.81 -7.45
CA ARG A 200 -10.72 -17.21 -8.87
C ARG A 200 -9.38 -16.91 -9.55
N ASP A 201 -8.86 -15.72 -9.35
CA ASP A 201 -7.62 -15.31 -9.99
C ASP A 201 -6.82 -14.32 -9.10
N LEU A 202 -5.64 -14.77 -8.68
CA LEU A 202 -4.62 -13.94 -8.05
C LEU A 202 -3.37 -13.79 -8.94
N ILE A 203 -3.43 -14.29 -10.18
CA ILE A 203 -2.34 -14.25 -11.16
C ILE A 203 -2.45 -12.96 -11.95
N THR A 204 -3.62 -12.72 -12.53
CA THR A 204 -3.92 -11.54 -13.34
C THR A 204 -4.47 -10.44 -12.44
N VAL A 205 -3.71 -9.35 -12.33
CA VAL A 205 -4.12 -8.20 -11.52
C VAL A 205 -4.38 -7.01 -12.43
N SER A 206 -5.62 -6.55 -12.46
CA SER A 206 -6.02 -5.38 -13.24
C SER A 206 -5.35 -4.13 -12.71
N LYS A 207 -4.80 -3.30 -13.62
CA LYS A 207 -4.18 -2.02 -13.26
C LYS A 207 -5.22 -0.91 -13.42
N VAL A 208 -5.31 -0.08 -12.40
CA VAL A 208 -6.21 1.09 -12.37
C VAL A 208 -5.36 2.36 -12.33
N THR A 209 -5.68 3.30 -13.20
CA THR A 209 -5.14 4.67 -13.21
C THR A 209 -6.22 5.62 -12.70
N VAL A 210 -5.86 6.52 -11.79
CA VAL A 210 -6.76 7.49 -11.15
C VAL A 210 -6.25 8.92 -11.30
#